data_817535ce6ae0835e73729292a769a168
#
_entry.id   817535ce6ae0835e73729292a769a168
#
_cell.length_a   1.000
_cell.length_b   1.000
_cell.length_c   1.000
_cell.angle_alpha   90.00
_cell.angle_beta   90.00
_cell.angle_gamma   90.00
#
_symmetry.space_group_name_H-M   'P 1'
#
loop_
_entity.id
_entity.type
_entity.pdbx_description
1 polymer ?
#
loop_
_entity_poly.entity_id
_entity_poly.type
_entity_poly.pdbx_seq_one_letter_code
_entity_poly.pdbx_strand_id
1 'polypeptide(L)'
;MGRPLRTRIDFAKTLSWYDFFHNQLIAFGKIKNDFGLAKLLCKDTEKSHESNLFKKYKFGLSTPQQEWIDIIDSKCIGSSNIINHSIWKNLKYRATEEKLILIELNNLPNYIFENLIINGHIKDFNKSDLEKLAQYGSLDSLCALYLLHQWGYS
;
A
#
# COMPACT_ATOMS: atom_id res chain seq x y z
N MET A 1 13.52 9.71 -25.20
CA MET A 1 12.19 9.45 -24.62
C MET A 1 12.11 10.12 -23.25
N GLY A 2 11.11 10.98 -23.05
CA GLY A 2 10.88 11.60 -21.74
C GLY A 2 10.46 10.56 -20.71
N ARG A 3 10.84 10.76 -19.44
CA ARG A 3 10.37 9.93 -18.32
C ARG A 3 8.83 10.04 -18.26
N PRO A 4 8.07 8.93 -18.17
CA PRO A 4 6.62 9.02 -18.05
C PRO A 4 6.25 9.87 -16.83
N LEU A 5 5.25 10.75 -17.01
CA LEU A 5 4.74 11.58 -15.93
C LEU A 5 4.19 10.68 -14.82
N ARG A 6 4.62 10.92 -13.59
CA ARG A 6 4.11 10.21 -12.41
C ARG A 6 2.64 10.57 -12.18
N THR A 7 1.83 9.56 -11.95
CA THR A 7 0.43 9.73 -11.60
C THR A 7 0.26 10.10 -10.12
N ARG A 8 -0.94 10.61 -9.76
CA ARG A 8 -1.31 10.83 -8.35
C ARG A 8 -1.27 9.52 -7.54
N ILE A 9 -1.55 8.40 -8.18
CA ILE A 9 -1.48 7.07 -7.57
C ILE A 9 -0.04 6.68 -7.27
N ASP A 10 0.89 6.92 -8.18
CA ASP A 10 2.32 6.64 -7.95
C ASP A 10 2.88 7.50 -6.81
N PHE A 11 2.39 8.73 -6.68
CA PHE A 11 2.71 9.62 -5.56
C PHE A 11 2.17 9.04 -4.23
N ALA A 12 0.87 8.73 -4.16
CA ALA A 12 0.22 8.17 -2.97
C ALA A 12 0.85 6.84 -2.53
N LYS A 13 1.14 5.95 -3.49
CA LYS A 13 1.82 4.68 -3.27
C LYS A 13 3.18 4.85 -2.59
N THR A 14 4.00 5.79 -3.06
CA THR A 14 5.33 6.06 -2.49
C THR A 14 5.22 6.67 -1.09
N LEU A 15 4.29 7.61 -0.88
CA LEU A 15 4.04 8.22 0.43
C LEU A 15 3.58 7.18 1.45
N SER A 16 2.59 6.35 1.10
CA SER A 16 2.07 5.32 2.00
C SER A 16 3.15 4.32 2.42
N TRP A 17 4.00 3.92 1.48
CA TRP A 17 5.14 3.07 1.77
C TRP A 17 6.16 3.74 2.69
N TYR A 18 6.55 5.00 2.40
CA TYR A 18 7.49 5.75 3.23
C TYR A 18 6.97 5.93 4.64
N ASP A 19 5.74 6.41 4.80
CA ASP A 19 5.13 6.66 6.11
C ASP A 19 5.02 5.37 6.92
N PHE A 20 4.65 4.26 6.28
CA PHE A 20 4.57 2.97 6.94
C PHE A 20 5.91 2.57 7.55
N PHE A 21 6.97 2.44 6.75
CA PHE A 21 8.24 1.95 7.28
C PHE A 21 8.91 2.96 8.22
N HIS A 22 8.80 4.24 7.95
CA HIS A 22 9.36 5.28 8.80
C HIS A 22 8.74 5.25 10.20
N ASN A 23 7.42 5.20 10.29
CA ASN A 23 6.70 5.12 11.56
C ASN A 23 6.99 3.81 12.30
N GLN A 24 7.09 2.68 11.61
CA GLN A 24 7.45 1.40 12.20
C GLN A 24 8.87 1.42 12.77
N LEU A 25 9.84 1.97 12.04
CA LEU A 25 11.22 2.08 12.51
C LEU A 25 11.35 3.00 13.73
N ILE A 26 10.56 4.07 13.81
CA ILE A 26 10.47 4.93 15.01
C ILE A 26 9.85 4.14 16.16
N ALA A 27 8.73 3.47 15.94
CA ALA A 27 8.02 2.70 16.97
C ALA A 27 8.89 1.58 17.57
N PHE A 28 9.72 0.94 16.74
CA PHE A 28 10.69 -0.05 17.19
C PHE A 28 12.00 0.53 17.77
N GLY A 29 12.10 1.86 17.88
CA GLY A 29 13.29 2.52 18.40
C GLY A 29 14.54 2.41 17.54
N LYS A 30 14.41 1.97 16.28
CA LYS A 30 15.53 1.81 15.34
C LYS A 30 16.06 3.14 14.82
N ILE A 31 15.19 4.13 14.71
CA ILE A 31 15.51 5.51 14.29
C ILE A 31 14.77 6.50 15.19
N LYS A 32 15.28 7.73 15.29
CA LYS A 32 14.62 8.85 15.98
C LYS A 32 14.06 9.90 15.02
N ASN A 33 14.64 10.00 13.83
CA ASN A 33 14.32 10.99 12.81
C ASN A 33 14.85 10.58 11.43
N ASP A 34 14.64 11.42 10.43
CA ASP A 34 15.07 11.18 9.04
C ASP A 34 16.60 11.01 8.89
N PHE A 35 17.38 11.70 9.73
CA PHE A 35 18.85 11.52 9.72
C PHE A 35 19.24 10.12 10.19
N GLY A 36 18.58 9.60 11.23
CA GLY A 36 18.77 8.23 11.70
C GLY A 36 18.40 7.20 10.64
N LEU A 37 17.37 7.47 9.83
CA LEU A 37 16.97 6.63 8.71
C LEU A 37 18.09 6.49 7.69
N ALA A 38 18.64 7.60 7.21
CA ALA A 38 19.74 7.57 6.25
C ALA A 38 20.95 6.79 6.81
N LYS A 39 21.29 7.02 8.07
CA LYS A 39 22.38 6.30 8.75
C LYS A 39 22.13 4.80 8.88
N LEU A 40 20.88 4.39 9.17
CA LEU A 40 20.51 2.98 9.28
C LEU A 40 20.59 2.26 7.94
N LEU A 41 20.12 2.88 6.87
CA LEU A 41 20.01 2.27 5.56
C LEU A 41 21.32 2.31 4.77
N CYS A 42 22.16 3.32 4.98
CA CYS A 42 23.43 3.47 4.27
C CYS A 42 24.62 2.78 4.97
N LYS A 43 24.44 2.26 6.20
CA LYS A 43 25.52 1.55 6.92
C LYS A 43 25.98 0.27 6.23
N ASP A 44 25.07 -0.42 5.56
CA ASP A 44 25.30 -1.71 4.92
C ASP A 44 25.52 -1.58 3.40
N THR A 45 25.54 -0.37 2.88
CA THR A 45 25.73 -0.08 1.45
C THR A 45 26.85 0.92 1.28
N GLU A 46 27.68 0.76 0.25
CA GLU A 46 28.71 1.74 -0.13
C GLU A 46 28.12 3.10 -0.59
N LYS A 47 26.80 3.25 -0.50
CA LYS A 47 26.01 4.40 -1.00
C LYS A 47 25.81 5.46 0.08
N SER A 48 26.87 6.02 0.63
CA SER A 48 26.82 7.03 1.70
C SER A 48 26.17 8.38 1.35
N HIS A 49 25.67 8.57 0.12
CA HIS A 49 25.21 9.86 -0.38
C HIS A 49 23.71 9.96 -0.72
N GLU A 50 22.89 8.98 -0.30
CA GLU A 50 21.48 8.94 -0.74
C GLU A 50 20.46 9.56 0.24
N SER A 51 20.89 10.39 1.19
CA SER A 51 19.95 11.14 2.07
C SER A 51 18.92 11.96 1.29
N ASN A 52 19.32 12.50 0.13
CA ASN A 52 18.43 13.22 -0.78
C ASN A 52 17.38 12.30 -1.44
N LEU A 53 17.69 11.03 -1.65
CA LEU A 53 16.76 10.06 -2.23
C LEU A 53 15.60 9.76 -1.25
N PHE A 54 15.92 9.52 0.03
CA PHE A 54 14.89 9.29 1.05
C PHE A 54 14.02 10.51 1.27
N LYS A 55 14.58 11.72 1.18
CA LYS A 55 13.80 12.96 1.16
C LYS A 55 12.84 13.03 -0.02
N LYS A 56 13.26 12.58 -1.21
CA LYS A 56 12.37 12.47 -2.37
C LYS A 56 11.25 11.45 -2.15
N TYR A 57 11.54 10.31 -1.53
CA TYR A 57 10.52 9.32 -1.17
C TYR A 57 9.52 9.88 -0.14
N LYS A 58 10.01 10.57 0.88
CA LYS A 58 9.19 11.23 1.89
C LYS A 58 8.15 12.18 1.29
N PHE A 59 8.50 12.88 0.23
CA PHE A 59 7.60 13.78 -0.48
C PHE A 59 6.97 13.18 -1.74
N GLY A 60 7.08 11.88 -1.93
CA GLY A 60 6.51 11.19 -3.09
C GLY A 60 7.12 11.60 -4.43
N LEU A 61 8.25 12.29 -4.45
CA LEU A 61 8.84 12.89 -5.66
C LEU A 61 9.61 11.93 -6.54
N SER A 62 9.89 10.73 -6.06
CA SER A 62 10.63 9.70 -6.80
C SER A 62 9.97 8.34 -6.61
N THR A 63 9.99 7.51 -7.65
CA THR A 63 9.54 6.12 -7.56
C THR A 63 10.64 5.30 -6.89
N PRO A 64 10.34 4.53 -5.82
CA PRO A 64 11.31 3.65 -5.20
C PRO A 64 11.84 2.62 -6.20
N GLN A 65 13.15 2.42 -6.18
CA GLN A 65 13.79 1.34 -6.91
C GLN A 65 13.65 0.04 -6.12
N GLN A 66 13.58 -1.11 -6.82
CA GLN A 66 13.37 -2.41 -6.19
C GLN A 66 14.43 -2.72 -5.13
N GLU A 67 15.68 -2.39 -5.40
CA GLU A 67 16.80 -2.55 -4.45
C GLU A 67 16.51 -1.89 -3.09
N TRP A 68 15.97 -0.66 -3.09
CA TRP A 68 15.62 0.04 -1.85
C TRP A 68 14.39 -0.53 -1.17
N ILE A 69 13.41 -1.02 -1.95
CA ILE A 69 12.26 -1.72 -1.39
C ILE A 69 12.73 -2.96 -0.63
N ASP A 70 13.64 -3.73 -1.20
CA ASP A 70 14.17 -4.96 -0.60
C ASP A 70 15.02 -4.68 0.65
N ILE A 71 15.89 -3.66 0.60
CA ILE A 71 16.70 -3.22 1.74
C ILE A 71 15.80 -2.79 2.89
N ILE A 72 14.80 -1.97 2.61
CA ILE A 72 13.86 -1.46 3.63
C ILE A 72 13.01 -2.60 4.18
N ASP A 73 12.53 -3.51 3.34
CA ASP A 73 11.75 -4.67 3.79
C ASP A 73 12.56 -5.58 4.72
N SER A 74 13.87 -5.72 4.49
CA SER A 74 14.77 -6.46 5.40
C SER A 74 14.87 -5.84 6.80
N LYS A 75 14.67 -4.54 6.94
CA LYS A 75 14.71 -3.80 8.22
C LYS A 75 13.32 -3.58 8.82
N CYS A 76 12.30 -3.55 7.98
CA CYS A 76 10.89 -3.35 8.32
C CYS A 76 10.03 -4.33 7.52
N ILE A 77 9.93 -5.57 8.04
CA ILE A 77 9.22 -6.68 7.38
C ILE A 77 7.78 -6.27 7.08
N GLY A 78 7.36 -6.50 5.85
CA GLY A 78 6.02 -6.18 5.37
C GLY A 78 5.88 -4.81 4.71
N SER A 79 6.94 -3.99 4.69
CA SER A 79 6.91 -2.70 3.99
C SER A 79 6.70 -2.87 2.48
N SER A 80 7.26 -3.92 1.88
CA SER A 80 7.07 -4.28 0.48
C SER A 80 5.60 -4.57 0.14
N ASN A 81 4.81 -5.11 1.08
CA ASN A 81 3.38 -5.35 0.89
C ASN A 81 2.59 -4.05 0.69
N ILE A 82 3.01 -2.96 1.31
CA ILE A 82 2.36 -1.66 1.15
C ILE A 82 2.54 -1.13 -0.27
N ILE A 83 3.77 -1.14 -0.78
CA ILE A 83 4.06 -0.59 -2.12
C ILE A 83 3.55 -1.49 -3.24
N ASN A 84 3.46 -2.80 -3.02
CA ASN A 84 3.00 -3.78 -3.99
C ASN A 84 1.52 -4.15 -3.82
N HIS A 85 0.78 -3.46 -2.94
CA HIS A 85 -0.62 -3.78 -2.66
C HIS A 85 -1.52 -3.64 -3.90
N SER A 86 -2.46 -4.56 -4.07
CA SER A 86 -3.38 -4.62 -5.21
C SER A 86 -4.26 -3.38 -5.36
N ILE A 87 -4.51 -2.62 -4.28
CA ILE A 87 -5.28 -1.38 -4.32
C ILE A 87 -4.74 -0.40 -5.36
N TRP A 88 -3.42 -0.31 -5.53
CA TRP A 88 -2.81 0.62 -6.48
C TRP A 88 -3.13 0.30 -7.93
N LYS A 89 -3.25 -0.98 -8.25
CA LYS A 89 -3.74 -1.46 -9.54
C LYS A 89 -5.23 -1.13 -9.70
N ASN A 90 -6.03 -1.43 -8.68
CA ASN A 90 -7.48 -1.25 -8.72
C ASN A 90 -7.89 0.23 -8.81
N LEU A 91 -7.11 1.14 -8.23
CA LEU A 91 -7.32 2.59 -8.40
C LEU A 91 -7.04 3.09 -9.84
N LYS A 92 -6.22 2.37 -10.60
CA LYS A 92 -5.94 2.70 -12.02
C LYS A 92 -7.00 2.18 -12.98
N TYR A 93 -7.63 1.06 -12.63
CA TYR A 93 -8.56 0.34 -13.52
C TYR A 93 -9.91 0.15 -12.82
N ARG A 94 -10.97 0.63 -13.45
CA ARG A 94 -12.32 0.42 -12.95
C ARG A 94 -12.80 -0.97 -13.37
N ALA A 95 -13.06 -1.84 -12.41
CA ALA A 95 -13.76 -3.09 -12.65
C ALA A 95 -15.27 -2.84 -12.66
N THR A 96 -15.94 -3.24 -13.73
CA THR A 96 -17.40 -3.02 -13.90
C THR A 96 -18.19 -4.32 -13.85
N GLU A 97 -17.54 -5.47 -13.93
CA GLU A 97 -18.17 -6.79 -13.94
C GLU A 97 -17.91 -7.50 -12.60
N GLU A 98 -18.96 -8.12 -12.03
CA GLU A 98 -18.88 -8.88 -10.78
C GLU A 98 -17.73 -9.90 -10.78
N LYS A 99 -17.55 -10.61 -11.89
CA LYS A 99 -16.48 -11.61 -12.02
C LYS A 99 -15.10 -11.01 -11.81
N LEU A 100 -14.83 -9.81 -12.32
CA LEU A 100 -13.54 -9.13 -12.16
C LEU A 100 -13.36 -8.67 -10.72
N ILE A 101 -14.42 -8.16 -10.10
CA ILE A 101 -14.40 -7.74 -8.70
C ILE A 101 -14.17 -8.94 -7.78
N LEU A 102 -14.83 -10.07 -8.02
CA LEU A 102 -14.62 -11.32 -7.28
C LEU A 102 -13.17 -11.81 -7.36
N ILE A 103 -12.54 -11.74 -8.53
CA ILE A 103 -11.12 -12.09 -8.70
C ILE A 103 -10.23 -11.21 -7.82
N GLU A 104 -10.46 -9.89 -7.82
CA GLU A 104 -9.66 -8.95 -7.02
C GLU A 104 -9.94 -9.10 -5.52
N LEU A 105 -11.18 -9.35 -5.12
CA LEU A 105 -11.53 -9.65 -3.71
C LEU A 105 -10.89 -10.95 -3.23
N ASN A 106 -10.79 -11.96 -4.09
CA ASN A 106 -10.14 -13.24 -3.74
C ASN A 106 -8.61 -13.11 -3.52
N ASN A 107 -8.00 -12.01 -3.97
CA ASN A 107 -6.60 -11.69 -3.68
C ASN A 107 -6.40 -11.05 -2.30
N LEU A 108 -7.48 -10.69 -1.61
CA LEU A 108 -7.43 -10.14 -0.26
C LEU A 108 -7.33 -11.29 0.77
N PRO A 109 -6.86 -10.99 2.00
CA PRO A 109 -6.81 -11.98 3.06
C PRO A 109 -8.18 -12.62 3.34
N ASN A 110 -8.19 -13.91 3.68
CA ASN A 110 -9.41 -14.69 3.88
C ASN A 110 -10.36 -14.04 4.89
N TYR A 111 -9.86 -13.46 5.97
CA TYR A 111 -10.71 -12.81 6.99
C TYR A 111 -11.53 -11.62 6.43
N ILE A 112 -11.10 -11.03 5.32
CA ILE A 112 -11.88 -10.02 4.59
C ILE A 112 -12.80 -10.71 3.59
N PHE A 113 -12.24 -11.58 2.73
CA PHE A 113 -12.96 -12.23 1.65
C PHE A 113 -14.17 -13.04 2.14
N GLU A 114 -14.02 -13.86 3.18
CA GLU A 114 -15.08 -14.70 3.72
C GLU A 114 -16.30 -13.91 4.21
N ASN A 115 -16.07 -12.69 4.67
CA ASN A 115 -17.17 -11.80 5.10
C ASN A 115 -17.90 -11.11 3.94
N LEU A 116 -17.35 -11.15 2.73
CA LEU A 116 -17.86 -10.43 1.57
C LEU A 116 -18.61 -11.31 0.58
N ILE A 117 -18.35 -12.61 0.60
CA ILE A 117 -18.82 -13.55 -0.41
C ILE A 117 -19.73 -14.61 0.24
N ILE A 118 -20.89 -14.85 -0.38
CA ILE A 118 -21.83 -15.92 -0.02
C ILE A 118 -22.17 -16.70 -1.28
N ASN A 119 -21.94 -18.01 -1.26
CA ASN A 119 -22.24 -18.92 -2.38
C ASN A 119 -21.60 -18.46 -3.72
N GLY A 120 -20.40 -17.88 -3.66
CA GLY A 120 -19.68 -17.43 -4.85
C GLY A 120 -20.12 -16.07 -5.42
N HIS A 121 -21.03 -15.37 -4.73
CA HIS A 121 -21.53 -14.05 -5.11
C HIS A 121 -21.22 -13.02 -4.03
N ILE A 122 -21.09 -11.75 -4.42
CA ILE A 122 -20.98 -10.65 -3.48
C ILE A 122 -22.30 -10.55 -2.71
N LYS A 123 -22.23 -10.62 -1.37
CA LYS A 123 -23.43 -10.50 -0.54
C LYS A 123 -23.98 -9.08 -0.55
N ASP A 124 -25.25 -8.93 -0.22
CA ASP A 124 -25.84 -7.62 0.05
C ASP A 124 -25.26 -7.04 1.34
N PHE A 125 -24.81 -5.80 1.26
CA PHE A 125 -24.22 -5.06 2.39
C PHE A 125 -25.16 -3.96 2.86
N ASN A 126 -25.27 -3.82 4.17
CA ASN A 126 -25.84 -2.63 4.79
C ASN A 126 -24.73 -1.68 5.28
N LYS A 127 -25.12 -0.49 5.72
CA LYS A 127 -24.18 0.51 6.26
C LYS A 127 -23.33 -0.02 7.41
N SER A 128 -23.92 -0.82 8.31
CA SER A 128 -23.22 -1.40 9.46
C SER A 128 -22.12 -2.38 9.01
N ASP A 129 -22.35 -3.17 7.97
CA ASP A 129 -21.35 -4.09 7.43
C ASP A 129 -20.15 -3.33 6.85
N LEU A 130 -20.42 -2.24 6.12
CA LEU A 130 -19.38 -1.39 5.55
C LEU A 130 -18.58 -0.66 6.65
N GLU A 131 -19.24 -0.19 7.71
CA GLU A 131 -18.59 0.42 8.86
C GLU A 131 -17.66 -0.58 9.59
N LYS A 132 -18.09 -1.82 9.79
CA LYS A 132 -17.26 -2.89 10.36
C LYS A 132 -16.04 -3.16 9.49
N LEU A 133 -16.23 -3.23 8.17
CA LEU A 133 -15.12 -3.41 7.24
C LEU A 133 -14.12 -2.24 7.32
N ALA A 134 -14.59 -1.01 7.41
CA ALA A 134 -13.77 0.19 7.57
C ALA A 134 -12.97 0.20 8.89
N GLN A 135 -13.53 -0.38 9.97
CA GLN A 135 -12.88 -0.44 11.28
C GLN A 135 -11.57 -1.26 11.29
N TYR A 136 -11.36 -2.16 10.33
CA TYR A 136 -10.06 -2.84 10.21
C TYR A 136 -8.91 -1.87 9.93
N GLY A 137 -9.16 -0.71 9.29
CA GLY A 137 -8.17 0.34 9.07
C GLY A 137 -6.95 -0.07 8.24
N SER A 138 -7.04 -1.16 7.48
CA SER A 138 -5.96 -1.70 6.66
C SER A 138 -6.12 -1.32 5.18
N LEU A 139 -5.03 -1.45 4.40
CA LEU A 139 -5.12 -1.31 2.94
C LEU A 139 -6.03 -2.38 2.32
N ASP A 140 -6.07 -3.57 2.90
CA ASP A 140 -6.96 -4.66 2.44
C ASP A 140 -8.42 -4.26 2.58
N SER A 141 -8.82 -3.72 3.74
CA SER A 141 -10.18 -3.25 3.96
C SER A 141 -10.55 -2.06 3.09
N LEU A 142 -9.62 -1.13 2.89
CA LEU A 142 -9.82 -0.02 1.97
C LEU A 142 -9.98 -0.49 0.52
N CYS A 143 -9.18 -1.49 0.10
CA CYS A 143 -9.30 -2.11 -1.21
C CYS A 143 -10.66 -2.78 -1.40
N ALA A 144 -11.12 -3.53 -0.40
CA ALA A 144 -12.43 -4.17 -0.41
C ALA A 144 -13.57 -3.14 -0.53
N LEU A 145 -13.54 -2.09 0.29
CA LEU A 145 -14.53 -1.00 0.22
C LEU A 145 -14.55 -0.32 -1.15
N TYR A 146 -13.38 -0.07 -1.73
CA TYR A 146 -13.28 0.52 -3.05
C TYR A 146 -13.87 -0.39 -4.14
N LEU A 147 -13.58 -1.69 -4.11
CA LEU A 147 -14.13 -2.67 -5.05
C LEU A 147 -15.64 -2.80 -4.91
N LEU A 148 -16.17 -2.82 -3.68
CA LEU A 148 -17.61 -2.84 -3.43
C LEU A 148 -18.29 -1.56 -3.93
N HIS A 149 -17.67 -0.41 -3.74
CA HIS A 149 -18.18 0.85 -4.29
C HIS A 149 -18.25 0.83 -5.83
N GLN A 150 -17.26 0.24 -6.49
CA GLN A 150 -17.31 0.06 -7.95
C GLN A 150 -18.43 -0.87 -8.41
N TRP A 151 -18.76 -1.87 -7.59
CA TRP A 151 -19.85 -2.83 -7.87
C TRP A 151 -21.24 -2.21 -7.76
N GLY A 152 -21.40 -1.06 -7.13
CA GLY A 152 -22.70 -0.36 -7.11
C GLY A 152 -23.25 -0.02 -5.74
N TYR A 153 -22.43 -0.14 -4.71
CA TYR A 153 -22.75 0.42 -3.39
C TYR A 153 -22.32 1.89 -3.34
N SER A 154 -22.98 2.70 -4.14
CA SER A 154 -22.85 4.15 -4.09
C SER A 154 -24.01 4.76 -3.31
#